data_6a808a33406869c899de9ac783dcd9fb
#
_entry.id   6a808a33406869c899de9ac783dcd9fb
#
_cell.length_a   1.000
_cell.length_b   1.000
_cell.length_c   1.000
_cell.angle_alpha   90.00
_cell.angle_beta   90.00
_cell.angle_gamma   90.00
#
_symmetry.space_group_name_H-M   'P 1'
#
loop_
_entity.id
_entity.type
_entity.pdbx_description
1 polymer ?
#
loop_
_entity_poly.entity_id
_entity_poly.type
_entity_poly.pdbx_seq_one_letter_code
_entity_poly.pdbx_strand_id
1 'polypeptide(L)'
;MKTYNIFSIDEFKTNIENNSRLLGIDPGKRNIGLAICDENKKVSTPLKVLQKNKFEVLIKEINQIIKENHIKGIVIGNPINMDGTSGKSSQSASDFAKNLSKNITIPITMWDERLSSEGSFKMTKQLDTNVSNRVNKLDKNAAAFILQGAIDYLSN
;
A
#
# COMPACT_ATOMS: atom_id res chain seq x y z
N MET A 1 -6.73 19.70 18.70
CA MET A 1 -7.19 19.17 17.44
C MET A 1 -6.22 18.11 16.94
N LYS A 2 -6.78 16.99 16.53
CA LYS A 2 -5.94 15.86 16.10
C LYS A 2 -5.59 15.97 14.63
N THR A 3 -4.31 16.08 14.33
CA THR A 3 -3.85 16.10 12.96
C THR A 3 -3.41 14.70 12.56
N TYR A 4 -3.83 14.28 11.36
CA TYR A 4 -3.41 13.02 10.81
C TYR A 4 -2.21 13.26 9.90
N ASN A 5 -1.34 12.26 9.81
CA ASN A 5 -0.18 12.28 8.92
C ASN A 5 -0.50 11.66 7.55
N ILE A 6 -1.76 11.81 7.13
CA ILE A 6 -2.23 11.37 5.82
C ILE A 6 -2.18 12.54 4.85
N PHE A 7 -1.45 12.36 3.75
CA PHE A 7 -1.21 13.41 2.76
C PHE A 7 -1.67 12.96 1.38
N SER A 8 -1.97 13.93 0.52
CA SER A 8 -2.10 13.64 -0.92
C SER A 8 -0.74 13.14 -1.43
N ILE A 9 -0.73 12.49 -2.59
CA ILE A 9 0.53 11.96 -3.13
C ILE A 9 1.55 13.06 -3.36
N ASP A 10 1.13 14.25 -3.78
CA ASP A 10 2.05 15.36 -4.02
C ASP A 10 2.61 15.93 -2.72
N GLU A 11 1.77 16.06 -1.69
CA GLU A 11 2.22 16.47 -0.36
C GLU A 11 3.11 15.41 0.28
N PHE A 12 2.76 14.14 0.07
CA PHE A 12 3.55 13.02 0.56
C PHE A 12 4.97 13.09 0.02
N LYS A 13 5.11 13.40 -1.27
CA LYS A 13 6.42 13.55 -1.92
C LYS A 13 7.30 14.56 -1.21
N THR A 14 6.74 15.66 -0.75
CA THR A 14 7.49 16.70 -0.06
C THR A 14 7.80 16.37 1.40
N ASN A 15 7.10 15.37 1.96
CA ASN A 15 7.26 14.99 3.36
C ASN A 15 8.13 13.74 3.56
N ILE A 16 8.62 13.13 2.49
CA ILE A 16 9.54 12.00 2.58
C ILE A 16 10.93 12.40 2.08
N GLU A 17 11.93 11.74 2.63
CA GLU A 17 13.31 11.98 2.23
C GLU A 17 13.64 11.28 0.91
N ASN A 18 14.68 11.77 0.23
CA ASN A 18 15.06 11.24 -1.08
C ASN A 18 15.44 9.75 -1.03
N ASN A 19 16.30 9.38 -0.09
CA ASN A 19 16.75 8.00 0.04
C ASN A 19 15.95 7.29 1.14
N SER A 20 14.69 6.99 0.85
CA SER A 20 13.82 6.39 1.85
C SER A 20 13.00 5.24 1.28
N ARG A 21 12.92 4.17 2.06
CA ARG A 21 12.08 3.03 1.72
C ARG A 21 10.63 3.32 2.08
N LEU A 22 9.73 2.88 1.23
CA LEU A 22 8.30 3.01 1.46
C LEU A 22 7.68 1.63 1.64
N LEU A 23 6.63 1.58 2.44
CA LEU A 23 5.83 0.38 2.64
C LEU A 23 4.53 0.53 1.86
N GLY A 24 4.22 -0.44 1.01
CA GLY A 24 2.94 -0.50 0.31
C GLY A 24 2.01 -1.43 1.07
N ILE A 25 0.76 -1.02 1.22
CA ILE A 25 -0.26 -1.80 1.92
C ILE A 25 -1.49 -1.95 1.04
N ASP A 26 -1.92 -3.20 0.86
CA ASP A 26 -3.20 -3.50 0.24
C ASP A 26 -4.16 -3.98 1.33
N PRO A 27 -5.10 -3.13 1.77
CA PRO A 27 -5.98 -3.49 2.87
C PRO A 27 -7.15 -4.35 2.41
N GLY A 28 -6.92 -5.65 2.32
CA GLY A 28 -7.95 -6.61 1.93
C GLY A 28 -8.92 -6.92 3.06
N LYS A 29 -9.96 -7.66 2.75
CA LYS A 29 -11.00 -8.02 3.73
C LYS A 29 -10.50 -9.02 4.77
N ARG A 30 -9.74 -10.00 4.34
CA ARG A 30 -9.23 -11.08 5.19
C ARG A 30 -7.74 -10.95 5.44
N ASN A 31 -7.02 -10.52 4.42
CA ASN A 31 -5.58 -10.45 4.44
C ASN A 31 -5.13 -9.05 4.06
N ILE A 32 -4.00 -8.66 4.60
CA ILE A 32 -3.38 -7.37 4.28
C ILE A 32 -2.06 -7.67 3.61
N GLY A 33 -1.96 -7.30 2.34
CA GLY A 33 -0.73 -7.47 1.57
C GLY A 33 0.24 -6.35 1.84
N LEU A 34 1.51 -6.69 1.97
CA LEU A 34 2.58 -5.73 2.22
C LEU A 34 3.67 -5.86 1.16
N ALA A 35 4.21 -4.71 0.76
CA ALA A 35 5.34 -4.64 -0.16
C ALA A 35 6.29 -3.54 0.31
N ILE A 36 7.55 -3.66 -0.09
CA ILE A 36 8.55 -2.62 0.20
C ILE A 36 9.27 -2.24 -1.08
N CYS A 37 9.84 -1.04 -1.10
CA CYS A 37 10.67 -0.62 -2.22
C CYS A 37 12.11 -0.40 -1.73
N ASP A 38 13.02 -0.27 -2.69
CA ASP A 38 14.41 0.07 -2.41
C ASP A 38 14.52 1.54 -1.99
N GLU A 39 15.67 1.90 -1.45
CA GLU A 39 15.93 3.27 -0.99
C GLU A 39 15.82 4.31 -2.11
N ASN A 40 16.11 3.92 -3.34
CA ASN A 40 16.01 4.80 -4.50
C ASN A 40 14.59 4.87 -5.06
N LYS A 41 13.66 4.14 -4.48
CA LYS A 41 12.25 4.10 -4.88
C LYS A 41 12.06 3.76 -6.35
N LYS A 42 12.78 2.74 -6.81
CA LYS A 42 12.69 2.29 -8.21
C LYS A 42 11.91 1.00 -8.38
N VAL A 43 12.10 0.05 -7.46
CA VAL A 43 11.48 -1.27 -7.57
C VAL A 43 10.74 -1.64 -6.30
N SER A 44 9.51 -2.05 -6.47
CA SER A 44 8.66 -2.56 -5.40
C SER A 44 8.73 -4.09 -5.39
N THR A 45 8.80 -4.66 -4.20
CA THR A 45 8.91 -6.11 -3.99
C THR A 45 7.87 -6.56 -2.98
N PRO A 46 7.12 -7.65 -3.25
CA PRO A 46 6.21 -8.21 -2.24
C PRO A 46 6.98 -8.60 -0.99
N LEU A 47 6.44 -8.26 0.18
CA LEU A 47 7.09 -8.57 1.44
C LEU A 47 6.43 -9.73 2.17
N LYS A 48 5.16 -9.59 2.51
CA LYS A 48 4.41 -10.65 3.18
C LYS A 48 2.92 -10.30 3.20
N VAL A 49 2.13 -11.27 3.60
CA VAL A 49 0.69 -11.11 3.80
C VAL A 49 0.41 -11.33 5.27
N LEU A 50 -0.28 -10.37 5.90
CA LEU A 50 -0.72 -10.49 7.28
C LEU A 50 -2.18 -10.86 7.32
N GLN A 51 -2.55 -11.74 8.23
CA GLN A 51 -3.95 -12.02 8.48
C GLN A 51 -4.57 -10.84 9.20
N LYS A 52 -5.81 -10.53 8.86
CA LYS A 52 -6.52 -9.42 9.48
C LYS A 52 -7.02 -9.87 10.86
N ASN A 53 -6.22 -9.57 11.87
CA ASN A 53 -6.50 -9.86 13.28
C ASN A 53 -6.98 -8.62 13.99
N LYS A 54 -6.97 -8.66 15.32
CA LYS A 54 -7.24 -7.48 16.12
C LYS A 54 -6.29 -6.36 15.68
N PHE A 55 -6.80 -5.17 15.60
CA PHE A 55 -6.04 -4.03 15.11
C PHE A 55 -4.77 -3.79 15.91
N GLU A 56 -4.83 -4.02 17.23
CA GLU A 56 -3.66 -3.86 18.10
C GLU A 56 -2.50 -4.76 17.70
N VAL A 57 -2.80 -6.03 17.36
CA VAL A 57 -1.80 -6.99 16.92
C VAL A 57 -1.22 -6.55 15.57
N LEU A 58 -2.09 -6.13 14.68
CA LEU A 58 -1.70 -5.68 13.34
C LEU A 58 -0.77 -4.47 13.42
N ILE A 59 -1.09 -3.51 14.29
CA ILE A 59 -0.26 -2.32 14.49
C ILE A 59 1.13 -2.69 14.98
N LYS A 60 1.23 -3.64 15.90
CA LYS A 60 2.53 -4.11 16.39
C LYS A 60 3.36 -4.72 15.27
N GLU A 61 2.75 -5.55 14.45
CA GLU A 61 3.43 -6.17 13.32
C GLU A 61 3.92 -5.14 12.30
N ILE A 62 3.07 -4.18 11.98
CA ILE A 62 3.41 -3.12 11.02
C ILE A 62 4.53 -2.23 11.59
N ASN A 63 4.45 -1.85 12.85
CA ASN A 63 5.50 -1.04 13.49
C ASN A 63 6.84 -1.77 13.51
N GLN A 64 6.82 -3.08 13.73
CA GLN A 64 8.03 -3.87 13.70
C GLN A 64 8.65 -3.89 12.30
N ILE A 65 7.84 -4.04 11.28
CA ILE A 65 8.29 -4.02 9.88
C ILE A 65 8.89 -2.66 9.53
N ILE A 66 8.23 -1.58 9.95
CA ILE A 66 8.71 -0.22 9.75
C ILE A 66 10.10 -0.05 10.35
N LYS A 67 10.28 -0.52 11.58
CA LYS A 67 11.54 -0.40 12.30
C LYS A 67 12.63 -1.26 11.66
N GLU A 68 12.33 -2.52 11.37
CA GLU A 68 13.31 -3.46 10.81
C GLU A 68 13.78 -3.07 9.41
N ASN A 69 12.89 -2.48 8.62
CA ASN A 69 13.19 -2.15 7.22
C ASN A 69 13.47 -0.66 7.00
N HIS A 70 13.52 0.12 8.06
CA HIS A 70 13.77 1.57 7.98
C HIS A 70 12.78 2.27 7.05
N ILE A 71 11.50 1.95 7.20
CA ILE A 71 10.43 2.53 6.39
C ILE A 71 10.20 3.99 6.79
N LYS A 72 10.11 4.87 5.82
CA LYS A 72 9.95 6.31 6.06
C LYS A 72 8.62 6.87 5.55
N GLY A 73 7.83 6.05 4.90
CA GLY A 73 6.51 6.46 4.42
C GLY A 73 5.68 5.24 4.06
N ILE A 74 4.36 5.42 4.04
CA ILE A 74 3.41 4.34 3.77
C ILE A 74 2.49 4.74 2.63
N VAL A 75 2.31 3.83 1.67
CA VAL A 75 1.36 3.97 0.57
C VAL A 75 0.26 2.93 0.76
N ILE A 76 -0.97 3.37 0.91
CA ILE A 76 -2.12 2.48 1.08
C ILE A 76 -2.97 2.51 -0.17
N GLY A 77 -3.27 1.34 -0.73
CA GLY A 77 -4.14 1.23 -1.90
C GLY A 77 -5.56 1.66 -1.59
N ASN A 78 -6.12 2.48 -2.45
CA ASN A 78 -7.50 2.95 -2.34
C ASN A 78 -8.30 2.41 -3.52
N PRO A 79 -9.16 1.40 -3.29
CA PRO A 79 -9.94 0.76 -4.36
C PRO A 79 -11.16 1.61 -4.75
N ILE A 80 -10.93 2.59 -5.63
CA ILE A 80 -11.99 3.44 -6.16
C ILE A 80 -12.61 2.74 -7.37
N ASN A 81 -13.94 2.83 -7.50
CA ASN A 81 -14.64 2.25 -8.62
C ASN A 81 -14.20 2.90 -9.95
N MET A 82 -14.35 2.17 -11.04
CA MET A 82 -13.91 2.64 -12.36
C MET A 82 -14.59 3.95 -12.78
N ASP A 83 -15.80 4.22 -12.29
CA ASP A 83 -16.50 5.46 -12.57
C ASP A 83 -16.11 6.63 -11.66
N GLY A 84 -15.14 6.39 -10.76
CA GLY A 84 -14.66 7.42 -9.84
C GLY A 84 -15.40 7.50 -8.52
N THR A 85 -16.44 6.70 -8.33
CA THR A 85 -17.17 6.71 -7.06
C THR A 85 -16.48 5.87 -6.02
N SER A 86 -16.64 6.24 -4.73
CA SER A 86 -16.11 5.49 -3.60
C SER A 86 -17.15 4.50 -3.11
N GLY A 87 -16.76 3.24 -3.01
CA GLY A 87 -17.60 2.17 -2.48
C GLY A 87 -17.20 1.79 -1.06
N LYS A 88 -17.74 0.67 -0.59
CA LYS A 88 -17.46 0.14 0.75
C LYS A 88 -15.98 -0.16 0.95
N SER A 89 -15.31 -0.70 -0.08
CA SER A 89 -13.88 -1.03 0.02
C SER A 89 -13.04 0.22 0.16
N SER A 90 -13.41 1.31 -0.54
CA SER A 90 -12.73 2.60 -0.42
C SER A 90 -12.92 3.18 0.98
N GLN A 91 -14.12 3.07 1.52
CA GLN A 91 -14.42 3.54 2.88
C GLN A 91 -13.60 2.74 3.90
N SER A 92 -13.53 1.42 3.75
CA SER A 92 -12.73 0.56 4.63
C SER A 92 -11.25 0.92 4.57
N ALA A 93 -10.72 1.18 3.38
CA ALA A 93 -9.33 1.59 3.22
C ALA A 93 -9.07 2.94 3.89
N SER A 94 -9.99 3.88 3.74
CA SER A 94 -9.88 5.19 4.37
C SER A 94 -9.91 5.08 5.89
N ASP A 95 -10.80 4.28 6.44
CA ASP A 95 -10.88 4.04 7.87
C ASP A 95 -9.61 3.36 8.39
N PHE A 96 -9.10 2.41 7.65
CA PHE A 96 -7.83 1.74 7.97
C PHE A 96 -6.69 2.75 8.05
N ALA A 97 -6.59 3.62 7.06
CA ALA A 97 -5.56 4.65 7.02
C ALA A 97 -5.65 5.60 8.22
N LYS A 98 -6.86 6.03 8.56
CA LYS A 98 -7.08 6.90 9.71
C LYS A 98 -6.67 6.23 11.02
N ASN A 99 -7.05 4.97 11.20
CA ASN A 99 -6.69 4.23 12.39
C ASN A 99 -5.18 3.99 12.47
N LEU A 100 -4.57 3.71 11.32
CA LEU A 100 -3.12 3.54 11.23
C LEU A 100 -2.39 4.83 11.60
N SER A 101 -2.88 5.98 11.10
CA SER A 101 -2.24 7.27 11.34
C SER A 101 -2.25 7.70 12.81
N LYS A 102 -3.19 7.17 13.59
CA LYS A 102 -3.25 7.44 15.03
C LYS A 102 -2.13 6.75 15.80
N ASN A 103 -1.54 5.71 15.23
CA ASN A 103 -0.57 4.84 15.89
C ASN A 103 0.80 4.86 15.23
N ILE A 104 0.94 5.54 14.12
CA ILE A 104 2.17 5.58 13.32
C ILE A 104 2.44 7.03 12.96
N THR A 105 3.69 7.47 13.14
CA THR A 105 4.05 8.89 12.96
C THR A 105 4.57 9.24 11.58
N ILE A 106 5.02 8.25 10.81
CA ILE A 106 5.56 8.52 9.47
C ILE A 106 4.46 8.91 8.50
N PRO A 107 4.78 9.64 7.42
CA PRO A 107 3.78 10.06 6.44
C PRO A 107 3.07 8.88 5.78
N ILE A 108 1.79 9.06 5.52
CA ILE A 108 0.92 8.09 4.87
C ILE A 108 0.24 8.76 3.69
N THR A 109 0.13 8.06 2.57
CA THR A 109 -0.67 8.52 1.45
C THR A 109 -1.56 7.38 0.97
N MET A 110 -2.72 7.74 0.44
CA MET A 110 -3.60 6.77 -0.21
C MET A 110 -3.42 6.89 -1.71
N TRP A 111 -3.24 5.75 -2.35
CA TRP A 111 -3.00 5.68 -3.79
C TRP A 111 -4.22 5.10 -4.50
N ASP A 112 -4.73 5.84 -5.47
CA ASP A 112 -5.85 5.39 -6.30
C ASP A 112 -5.37 4.21 -7.16
N GLU A 113 -5.90 3.02 -6.90
CA GLU A 113 -5.50 1.80 -7.61
C GLU A 113 -5.73 1.87 -9.10
N ARG A 114 -6.66 2.72 -9.57
CA ARG A 114 -6.88 2.92 -11.00
C ARG A 114 -5.66 3.51 -11.70
N LEU A 115 -4.79 4.19 -10.96
CA LEU A 115 -3.57 4.80 -11.49
C LEU A 115 -2.41 3.83 -11.53
N SER A 116 -2.55 2.65 -10.96
CA SER A 116 -1.54 1.60 -11.06
C SER A 116 -1.51 1.07 -12.49
N SER A 117 -0.34 0.56 -12.88
CA SER A 117 -0.13 0.08 -14.24
C SER A 117 -1.11 -1.05 -14.61
N GLU A 118 -2.15 -0.73 -15.37
CA GLU A 118 -3.10 -1.72 -15.87
C GLU A 118 -2.40 -2.82 -16.67
N GLY A 119 -1.38 -2.44 -17.41
CA GLY A 119 -0.63 -3.38 -18.22
C GLY A 119 0.04 -4.46 -17.38
N SER A 120 0.70 -4.08 -16.30
CA SER A 120 1.36 -5.02 -15.41
C SER A 120 0.35 -5.95 -14.75
N PHE A 121 -0.79 -5.40 -14.33
CA PHE A 121 -1.83 -6.20 -13.69
C PHE A 121 -2.45 -7.20 -14.67
N LYS A 122 -2.73 -6.76 -15.90
CA LYS A 122 -3.26 -7.63 -16.95
C LYS A 122 -2.28 -8.73 -17.32
N MET A 123 -1.00 -8.40 -17.41
CA MET A 123 0.04 -9.40 -17.69
C MET A 123 0.08 -10.48 -16.62
N THR A 124 0.01 -10.10 -15.37
CA THR A 124 -0.01 -11.07 -14.28
C THR A 124 -1.19 -12.00 -14.39
N LYS A 125 -2.37 -11.47 -14.71
CA LYS A 125 -3.58 -12.30 -14.91
C LYS A 125 -3.45 -13.26 -16.09
N GLN A 126 -2.84 -12.82 -17.18
CA GLN A 126 -2.68 -13.65 -18.38
C GLN A 126 -1.66 -14.76 -18.19
N LEU A 127 -0.60 -14.50 -17.44
CA LEU A 127 0.46 -15.47 -17.22
C LEU A 127 0.12 -16.52 -16.19
N ASP A 128 -0.82 -16.26 -15.32
CA ASP A 128 -1.17 -17.15 -14.23
C ASP A 128 -2.41 -17.97 -14.59
N THR A 129 -2.18 -19.23 -14.99
CA THR A 129 -3.26 -20.13 -15.42
C THR A 129 -3.85 -20.94 -14.27
N ASN A 130 -3.18 -20.99 -13.12
CA ASN A 130 -3.64 -21.73 -11.96
C ASN A 130 -4.42 -20.79 -11.03
N VAL A 131 -5.73 -21.02 -10.88
CA VAL A 131 -6.61 -20.13 -10.13
C VAL A 131 -6.17 -19.97 -8.68
N SER A 132 -5.82 -21.06 -8.00
CA SER A 132 -5.41 -21.01 -6.60
C SER A 132 -4.11 -20.21 -6.42
N ASN A 133 -3.13 -20.51 -7.25
CA ASN A 133 -1.85 -19.80 -7.22
C ASN A 133 -2.04 -18.33 -7.61
N ARG A 134 -2.95 -18.08 -8.55
CA ARG A 134 -3.24 -16.71 -8.98
C ARG A 134 -3.79 -15.88 -7.84
N VAL A 135 -4.72 -16.43 -7.05
CA VAL A 135 -5.30 -15.72 -5.91
C VAL A 135 -4.22 -15.38 -4.88
N ASN A 136 -3.38 -16.36 -4.53
CA ASN A 136 -2.31 -16.14 -3.58
C ASN A 136 -1.27 -15.13 -4.08
N LYS A 137 -0.92 -15.22 -5.36
CA LYS A 137 0.02 -14.28 -5.96
C LYS A 137 -0.57 -12.88 -6.03
N LEU A 138 -1.86 -12.77 -6.35
CA LEU A 138 -2.51 -11.46 -6.40
C LEU A 138 -2.54 -10.78 -5.04
N ASP A 139 -2.75 -11.54 -3.95
CA ASP A 139 -2.73 -10.97 -2.61
C ASP A 139 -1.37 -10.36 -2.28
N LYS A 140 -0.28 -11.04 -2.63
CA LYS A 140 1.07 -10.50 -2.42
C LYS A 140 1.41 -9.42 -3.42
N ASN A 141 1.09 -9.67 -4.69
CA ASN A 141 1.49 -8.78 -5.78
C ASN A 141 0.67 -7.50 -5.82
N ALA A 142 -0.57 -7.52 -5.32
CA ALA A 142 -1.41 -6.32 -5.31
C ALA A 142 -0.72 -5.18 -4.58
N ALA A 143 -0.17 -5.44 -3.39
CA ALA A 143 0.57 -4.41 -2.65
C ALA A 143 1.79 -3.92 -3.43
N ALA A 144 2.50 -4.83 -4.11
CA ALA A 144 3.66 -4.45 -4.92
C ALA A 144 3.27 -3.59 -6.11
N PHE A 145 2.15 -3.90 -6.78
CA PHE A 145 1.66 -3.09 -7.89
C PHE A 145 1.22 -1.70 -7.43
N ILE A 146 0.54 -1.64 -6.30
CA ILE A 146 0.12 -0.37 -5.69
C ILE A 146 1.35 0.49 -5.42
N LEU A 147 2.33 -0.08 -4.75
CA LEU A 147 3.55 0.63 -4.41
C LEU A 147 4.34 1.03 -5.66
N GLN A 148 4.46 0.14 -6.65
CA GLN A 148 5.17 0.44 -7.87
C GLN A 148 4.53 1.63 -8.61
N GLY A 149 3.20 1.64 -8.71
CA GLY A 149 2.50 2.77 -9.32
C GLY A 149 2.79 4.08 -8.62
N ALA A 150 2.78 4.05 -7.30
CA ALA A 150 3.06 5.25 -6.49
C ALA A 150 4.50 5.72 -6.66
N ILE A 151 5.49 4.82 -6.58
CA ILE A 151 6.89 5.23 -6.71
C ILE A 151 7.23 5.70 -8.12
N ASP A 152 6.60 5.13 -9.14
CA ASP A 152 6.77 5.62 -10.51
C ASP A 152 6.25 7.06 -10.63
N TYR A 153 5.11 7.33 -10.04
CA TYR A 153 4.55 8.69 -10.00
C TYR A 153 5.48 9.65 -9.25
N LEU A 154 6.02 9.20 -8.10
CA LEU A 154 6.90 10.03 -7.28
C LEU A 154 8.23 10.35 -7.96
N SER A 155 8.64 9.53 -8.93
CA SER A 155 9.89 9.71 -9.66
C SER A 155 9.79 10.76 -10.77
N ASN A 156 8.60 11.15 -11.14
CA ASN A 156 8.36 12.11 -12.21
C ASN A 156 8.39 13.55 -11.75
#